data_107e88a45f7c3ad145cb953b0075d193
#
_entry.id   107e88a45f7c3ad145cb953b0075d193
#
_cell.length_a   1.000
_cell.length_b   1.000
_cell.length_c   1.000
_cell.angle_alpha   90.00
_cell.angle_beta   90.00
_cell.angle_gamma   90.00
#
_symmetry.space_group_name_H-M   'P 1'
#
loop_
_entity.id
_entity.type
_entity.pdbx_description
1 polymer ?
#
loop_
_entity_poly.entity_id
_entity_poly.type
_entity_poly.pdbx_seq_one_letter_code
_entity_poly.pdbx_strand_id
1 'polypeptide(L)'
;MFSPQPSIKIGPYVGWRRLFLGYTLDVKHLRNGNNKQEFDLSLYSSQIGIDLFYRKTGNDYRIKHAYLDHDRVINTEPLNGVSYDGINVGIKGFNLYYIFNHKRFSYPAAFSQSTIQRRSSGSALCGIGYTKHSLSIDWDKLYSIVSDKLGEDVASRYMSEGPDTKKINYTDISLSGGYAYNWVFAHNWLAAISLSAAIGYKGASSEKDNEILNFRDFSFHNFNLDGVGRLGLVWNNMKWYYGISAIFHTYNYRKSQFRTNTTFGNINLYIGFNFGRMK
;
A
#
# COMPACT_ATOMS: atom_id res chain seq x y z
N MET A 1 5.51 -9.57 14.31
CA MET A 1 4.94 -8.48 13.50
C MET A 1 5.99 -7.41 13.28
N PHE A 2 6.24 -7.04 12.04
CA PHE A 2 7.21 -6.01 11.68
C PHE A 2 6.48 -4.76 11.19
N SER A 3 7.00 -3.58 11.54
CA SER A 3 6.46 -2.31 11.11
C SER A 3 7.59 -1.42 10.60
N PRO A 4 7.48 -0.84 9.38
CA PRO A 4 8.42 0.18 8.93
C PRO A 4 8.30 1.42 9.80
N GLN A 5 9.39 2.17 9.91
CA GLN A 5 9.35 3.45 10.61
C GLN A 5 8.51 4.46 9.81
N PRO A 6 7.68 5.28 10.49
CA PRO A 6 6.92 6.34 9.83
C PRO A 6 7.87 7.32 9.12
N SER A 7 7.57 7.62 7.88
CA SER A 7 8.33 8.57 7.07
C SER A 7 7.55 9.86 6.86
N ILE A 8 8.26 10.99 6.85
CA ILE A 8 7.72 12.29 6.46
C ILE A 8 8.25 12.60 5.07
N LYS A 9 7.34 12.77 4.12
CA LYS A 9 7.67 13.01 2.72
C LYS A 9 7.21 14.39 2.30
N ILE A 10 8.04 15.04 1.49
CA ILE A 10 7.71 16.31 0.85
C ILE A 10 7.97 16.15 -0.64
N GLY A 11 7.10 16.69 -1.46
CA GLY A 11 7.31 16.64 -2.89
C GLY A 11 6.30 17.42 -3.70
N PRO A 12 6.67 17.80 -4.93
CA PRO A 12 5.77 18.47 -5.84
C PRO A 12 4.74 17.51 -6.44
N TYR A 13 3.57 18.07 -6.68
CA TYR A 13 2.51 17.49 -7.48
C TYR A 13 2.29 18.35 -8.70
N VAL A 14 2.32 17.75 -9.88
CA VAL A 14 2.02 18.45 -11.13
C VAL A 14 0.84 17.79 -11.80
N GLY A 15 -0.21 18.56 -12.05
CA GLY A 15 -1.39 18.11 -12.77
C GLY A 15 -1.51 18.78 -14.13
N TRP A 16 -1.68 18.02 -15.20
CA TRP A 16 -1.97 18.51 -16.52
C TRP A 16 -3.13 17.75 -17.15
N ARG A 17 -4.28 18.41 -17.26
CA ARG A 17 -5.54 17.82 -17.74
C ARG A 17 -6.00 16.64 -16.88
N ARG A 18 -5.70 15.39 -17.32
CA ARG A 18 -6.09 14.12 -16.67
C ARG A 18 -4.91 13.39 -16.05
N LEU A 19 -3.70 13.93 -16.22
CA LEU A 19 -2.45 13.36 -15.74
C LEU A 19 -2.05 14.04 -14.43
N PHE A 20 -1.79 13.25 -13.41
CA PHE A 20 -1.28 13.72 -12.12
C PHE A 20 -0.03 12.94 -11.79
N LEU A 21 1.08 13.64 -11.70
CA LEU A 21 2.38 13.08 -11.33
C LEU A 21 2.77 13.66 -9.98
N GLY A 22 2.91 12.81 -9.00
CA GLY A 22 3.47 13.13 -7.69
C GLY A 22 4.83 12.48 -7.53
N TYR A 23 5.82 13.27 -7.12
CA TYR A 23 7.11 12.75 -6.72
C TYR A 23 7.40 13.20 -5.29
N THR A 24 7.61 12.25 -4.39
CA THR A 24 7.87 12.55 -2.98
C THR A 24 9.22 12.02 -2.54
N LEU A 25 9.93 12.84 -1.76
CA LEU A 25 11.20 12.51 -1.13
C LEU A 25 11.00 12.33 0.37
N ASP A 26 11.56 11.29 0.93
CA ASP A 26 11.59 11.08 2.38
C ASP A 26 12.67 11.96 3.01
N VAL A 27 12.23 13.05 3.63
CA VAL A 27 13.13 14.06 4.22
C VAL A 27 13.90 13.52 5.43
N LYS A 28 13.30 12.57 6.15
CA LYS A 28 13.89 12.02 7.39
C LYS A 28 15.05 11.08 7.12
N HIS A 29 15.08 10.46 5.95
CA HIS A 29 16.04 9.41 5.59
C HIS A 29 17.06 9.84 4.51
N LEU A 30 17.00 11.08 4.03
CA LEU A 30 17.98 11.64 3.10
C LEU A 30 19.44 11.57 3.62
N ARG A 31 19.63 11.54 4.95
CA ARG A 31 20.96 11.48 5.58
C ARG A 31 21.51 10.07 5.81
N ASN A 32 20.68 9.03 5.77
CA ASN A 32 21.06 7.69 6.25
C ASN A 32 21.26 6.64 5.15
N GLY A 33 21.34 7.03 3.87
CA GLY A 33 21.60 6.08 2.78
C GLY A 33 20.52 4.99 2.62
N ASN A 34 19.32 5.21 3.16
CA ASN A 34 18.26 4.24 3.15
C ASN A 34 17.62 4.18 1.74
N ASN A 35 17.68 3.02 1.09
CA ASN A 35 17.23 2.78 -0.29
C ASN A 35 15.70 2.74 -0.44
N LYS A 36 14.96 3.59 0.29
CA LYS A 36 13.51 3.72 0.09
C LYS A 36 13.22 4.41 -1.24
N GLN A 37 12.43 3.76 -2.06
CA GLN A 37 11.97 4.31 -3.32
C GLN A 37 10.45 4.18 -3.39
N GLU A 38 9.77 5.28 -3.66
CA GLU A 38 8.33 5.29 -3.85
C GLU A 38 7.98 6.17 -5.03
N PHE A 39 7.13 5.63 -5.87
CA PHE A 39 6.59 6.31 -7.03
C PHE A 39 5.10 6.00 -7.11
N ASP A 40 4.28 7.02 -7.14
CA ASP A 40 2.84 6.93 -7.33
C ASP A 40 2.43 7.83 -8.50
N LEU A 41 1.78 7.25 -9.49
CA LEU A 41 1.19 7.96 -10.62
C LEU A 41 -0.28 7.63 -10.71
N SER A 42 -1.12 8.65 -10.64
CA SER A 42 -2.56 8.49 -10.77
C SER A 42 -3.08 9.23 -11.99
N LEU A 43 -3.88 8.54 -12.78
CA LEU A 43 -4.53 9.05 -13.97
C LEU A 43 -6.04 8.99 -13.76
N TYR A 44 -6.70 10.14 -13.70
CA TYR A 44 -8.13 10.18 -13.48
C TYR A 44 -8.84 10.85 -14.65
N SER A 45 -9.74 10.10 -15.28
CA SER A 45 -10.76 10.65 -16.17
C SER A 45 -12.10 10.71 -15.45
N SER A 46 -13.15 11.14 -16.13
CA SER A 46 -14.51 11.05 -15.59
C SER A 46 -14.98 9.62 -15.40
N GLN A 47 -14.57 8.70 -16.27
CA GLN A 47 -15.06 7.33 -16.34
C GLN A 47 -14.07 6.29 -15.80
N ILE A 48 -12.78 6.55 -15.95
CA ILE A 48 -11.72 5.58 -15.68
C ILE A 48 -10.69 6.21 -14.76
N GLY A 49 -10.28 5.46 -13.76
CA GLY A 49 -9.12 5.77 -12.93
C GLY A 49 -8.06 4.69 -13.07
N ILE A 50 -6.82 5.10 -13.10
CA ILE A 50 -5.65 4.22 -13.10
C ILE A 50 -4.70 4.71 -12.02
N ASP A 51 -4.31 3.82 -11.12
CA ASP A 51 -3.26 4.06 -10.15
C ASP A 51 -2.10 3.13 -10.47
N LEU A 52 -0.94 3.70 -10.75
CA LEU A 52 0.33 3.01 -10.91
C LEU A 52 1.16 3.27 -9.66
N PHE A 53 1.75 2.25 -9.11
CA PHE A 53 2.57 2.39 -7.91
C PHE A 53 3.79 1.48 -7.94
N TYR A 54 4.87 2.00 -7.40
CA TYR A 54 6.11 1.29 -7.13
C TYR A 54 6.60 1.69 -5.76
N ARG A 55 6.83 0.73 -4.89
CA ARG A 55 7.37 0.94 -3.56
C ARG A 55 8.44 -0.07 -3.26
N LYS A 56 9.59 0.41 -2.83
CA LYS A 56 10.65 -0.38 -2.24
C LYS A 56 10.88 0.17 -0.84
N THR A 57 10.58 -0.63 0.17
CA THR A 57 10.84 -0.23 1.54
C THR A 57 12.34 -0.32 1.83
N GLY A 58 12.83 0.57 2.68
CA GLY A 58 14.21 0.50 3.18
C GLY A 58 14.36 -0.55 4.28
N ASN A 59 15.55 -0.59 4.86
CA ASN A 59 15.95 -1.55 5.91
C ASN A 59 15.64 -1.04 7.32
N ASP A 60 14.59 -0.24 7.53
CA ASP A 60 14.30 0.43 8.80
C ASP A 60 13.03 -0.12 9.48
N TYR A 61 12.93 -1.42 9.55
CA TYR A 61 11.85 -2.07 10.28
C TYR A 61 12.12 -2.14 11.77
N ARG A 62 11.04 -2.24 12.55
CA ARG A 62 11.08 -2.56 13.97
C ARG A 62 10.20 -3.77 14.26
N ILE A 63 10.67 -4.60 15.17
CA ILE A 63 9.88 -5.71 15.71
C ILE A 63 8.82 -5.10 16.65
N LYS A 64 7.54 -5.23 16.33
CA LYS A 64 6.44 -4.74 17.18
C LYS A 64 5.99 -5.80 18.18
N HIS A 65 5.79 -7.01 17.68
CA HIS A 65 5.42 -8.17 18.49
C HIS A 65 6.02 -9.41 17.83
N ALA A 66 6.63 -10.26 18.64
CA ALA A 66 7.10 -11.58 18.24
C ALA A 66 6.37 -12.65 19.07
N TYR A 67 6.15 -13.81 18.47
CA TYR A 67 5.66 -15.00 19.15
C TYR A 67 6.53 -16.13 18.63
N LEU A 68 7.27 -16.79 19.52
CA LEU A 68 8.20 -17.86 19.19
C LEU A 68 7.57 -19.24 19.45
N ASP A 69 6.57 -19.30 20.31
CA ASP A 69 5.83 -20.51 20.67
C ASP A 69 4.32 -20.32 20.52
N HIS A 70 3.60 -21.43 20.38
CA HIS A 70 2.15 -21.42 20.20
C HIS A 70 1.43 -21.03 21.51
N ASP A 71 2.02 -21.40 22.65
CA ASP A 71 1.43 -21.25 23.99
C ASP A 71 1.83 -19.93 24.67
N ARG A 72 2.65 -19.10 23.99
CA ARG A 72 3.14 -17.79 24.47
C ARG A 72 3.82 -17.85 25.86
N VAL A 73 4.49 -18.93 26.15
CA VAL A 73 5.20 -19.14 27.44
C VAL A 73 6.48 -18.28 27.48
N ILE A 74 7.08 -17.98 26.31
CA ILE A 74 8.31 -17.21 26.24
C ILE A 74 7.98 -15.72 26.26
N ASN A 75 8.60 -15.01 27.21
CA ASN A 75 8.52 -13.55 27.24
C ASN A 75 9.33 -12.94 26.09
N THR A 76 8.63 -12.44 25.07
CA THR A 76 9.22 -11.79 23.89
C THR A 76 9.24 -10.26 23.98
N GLU A 77 8.86 -9.67 25.13
CA GLU A 77 8.91 -8.21 25.34
C GLU A 77 10.28 -7.57 25.02
N PRO A 78 11.44 -8.20 25.35
CA PRO A 78 12.74 -7.64 25.01
C PRO A 78 12.99 -7.43 23.52
N LEU A 79 12.22 -8.07 22.65
CA LEU A 79 12.28 -7.88 21.20
C LEU A 79 11.45 -6.67 20.72
N ASN A 80 10.55 -6.14 21.55
CA ASN A 80 9.67 -5.06 21.14
C ASN A 80 10.46 -3.76 20.94
N GLY A 81 10.27 -3.14 19.77
CA GLY A 81 10.93 -1.90 19.40
C GLY A 81 12.36 -2.07 18.86
N VAL A 82 12.91 -3.28 18.88
CA VAL A 82 14.25 -3.55 18.33
C VAL A 82 14.26 -3.27 16.84
N SER A 83 15.29 -2.54 16.38
CA SER A 83 15.51 -2.27 14.97
C SER A 83 15.96 -3.53 14.25
N TYR A 84 15.36 -3.79 13.08
CA TYR A 84 15.70 -4.93 12.25
C TYR A 84 15.83 -4.48 10.78
N ASP A 85 17.04 -4.50 10.27
CA ASP A 85 17.40 -4.08 8.92
C ASP A 85 17.40 -5.23 7.88
N GLY A 86 17.03 -6.44 8.30
CA GLY A 86 17.04 -7.65 7.49
C GLY A 86 15.79 -7.88 6.63
N ILE A 87 14.83 -6.93 6.59
CA ILE A 87 13.63 -7.06 5.75
C ILE A 87 13.70 -6.09 4.58
N ASN A 88 13.45 -6.62 3.38
CA ASN A 88 13.19 -5.83 2.19
C ASN A 88 11.83 -6.21 1.59
N VAL A 89 10.97 -5.22 1.40
CA VAL A 89 9.67 -5.39 0.74
C VAL A 89 9.62 -4.53 -0.50
N GLY A 90 9.32 -5.16 -1.63
CA GLY A 90 9.06 -4.48 -2.89
C GLY A 90 7.62 -4.73 -3.33
N ILE A 91 6.92 -3.68 -3.73
CA ILE A 91 5.56 -3.76 -4.26
C ILE A 91 5.49 -2.89 -5.50
N LYS A 92 5.02 -3.45 -6.61
CA LYS A 92 4.74 -2.71 -7.83
C LYS A 92 3.48 -3.22 -8.49
N GLY A 93 2.73 -2.32 -9.10
CA GLY A 93 1.50 -2.73 -9.75
C GLY A 93 0.67 -1.58 -10.28
N PHE A 94 -0.50 -1.94 -10.76
CA PHE A 94 -1.50 -0.98 -11.17
C PHE A 94 -2.90 -1.45 -10.77
N ASN A 95 -3.80 -0.47 -10.60
CA ASN A 95 -5.23 -0.67 -10.48
C ASN A 95 -5.92 0.16 -11.56
N LEU A 96 -6.77 -0.49 -12.34
CA LEU A 96 -7.66 0.13 -13.31
C LEU A 96 -9.08 -0.03 -12.82
N TYR A 97 -9.87 1.05 -12.74
CA TYR A 97 -11.24 0.97 -12.29
C TYR A 97 -12.17 1.87 -13.11
N TYR A 98 -13.40 1.42 -13.26
CA TYR A 98 -14.48 2.10 -13.94
C TYR A 98 -15.44 2.74 -12.93
N ILE A 99 -15.87 3.99 -13.23
CA ILE A 99 -16.76 4.81 -12.41
C ILE A 99 -18.12 4.84 -13.09
N PHE A 100 -19.13 4.16 -12.51
CA PHE A 100 -20.43 4.00 -13.15
C PHE A 100 -21.20 5.32 -13.24
N ASN A 101 -21.25 6.10 -12.16
CA ASN A 101 -21.99 7.37 -12.12
C ASN A 101 -21.14 8.58 -12.52
N HIS A 102 -20.29 8.41 -13.53
CA HIS A 102 -19.32 9.42 -13.97
C HIS A 102 -19.93 10.77 -14.43
N LYS A 103 -21.22 10.83 -14.69
CA LYS A 103 -21.93 12.07 -15.07
C LYS A 103 -22.19 12.99 -13.86
N ARG A 104 -22.28 12.43 -12.65
CA ARG A 104 -22.62 13.18 -11.43
C ARG A 104 -21.52 13.11 -10.39
N PHE A 105 -20.78 12.02 -10.35
CA PHE A 105 -19.69 11.78 -9.43
C PHE A 105 -18.33 12.04 -10.10
N SER A 106 -17.45 12.75 -9.40
CA SER A 106 -16.11 13.10 -9.90
C SER A 106 -15.03 12.63 -8.93
N TYR A 107 -14.32 11.58 -9.31
CA TYR A 107 -13.12 11.14 -8.60
C TYR A 107 -12.01 12.20 -8.62
N PRO A 108 -11.77 12.89 -9.77
CA PRO A 108 -10.80 13.98 -9.83
C PRO A 108 -11.07 15.13 -8.88
N ALA A 109 -12.32 15.44 -8.55
CA ALA A 109 -12.64 16.51 -7.62
C ALA A 109 -12.18 16.20 -6.18
N ALA A 110 -12.14 14.93 -5.80
CA ALA A 110 -11.76 14.49 -4.47
C ALA A 110 -10.26 14.26 -4.32
N PHE A 111 -9.61 13.67 -5.35
CA PHE A 111 -8.27 13.10 -5.20
C PHE A 111 -7.19 13.72 -6.08
N SER A 112 -7.57 14.59 -7.04
CA SER A 112 -6.61 15.29 -7.90
C SER A 112 -6.87 16.78 -8.10
N GLN A 113 -7.98 17.30 -7.56
CA GLN A 113 -8.38 18.71 -7.56
C GLN A 113 -8.41 19.39 -8.94
N SER A 114 -8.46 18.59 -10.01
CA SER A 114 -8.51 19.10 -11.40
C SER A 114 -9.90 19.56 -11.84
N THR A 115 -10.89 19.33 -11.01
CA THR A 115 -12.29 19.76 -11.25
C THR A 115 -12.99 19.98 -9.90
N ILE A 116 -14.16 20.60 -9.94
CA ILE A 116 -15.00 20.80 -8.76
C ILE A 116 -16.30 20.03 -8.92
N GLN A 117 -16.71 19.35 -7.87
CA GLN A 117 -18.05 18.76 -7.77
C GLN A 117 -18.93 19.69 -6.91
N ARG A 118 -20.04 20.13 -7.46
CA ARG A 118 -20.94 21.12 -6.81
C ARG A 118 -22.12 20.49 -6.07
N ARG A 119 -22.41 19.22 -6.28
CA ARG A 119 -23.51 18.47 -5.65
C ARG A 119 -22.99 17.16 -5.14
N SER A 120 -23.44 16.78 -3.96
CA SER A 120 -23.12 15.47 -3.39
C SER A 120 -23.59 14.34 -4.31
N SER A 121 -22.74 13.37 -4.51
CA SER A 121 -23.04 12.20 -5.35
C SER A 121 -22.12 11.06 -5.01
N GLY A 122 -22.56 9.84 -5.28
CA GLY A 122 -21.76 8.65 -5.17
C GLY A 122 -21.74 7.85 -6.46
N SER A 123 -20.85 6.86 -6.51
CA SER A 123 -20.70 5.93 -7.62
C SER A 123 -20.26 4.56 -7.16
N ALA A 124 -20.83 3.53 -7.75
CA ALA A 124 -20.21 2.21 -7.72
C ALA A 124 -18.93 2.23 -8.56
N LEU A 125 -17.99 1.39 -8.16
CA LEU A 125 -16.70 1.18 -8.81
C LEU A 125 -16.53 -0.29 -9.11
N CYS A 126 -15.95 -0.62 -10.26
CA CYS A 126 -15.50 -1.95 -10.59
C CYS A 126 -14.12 -1.86 -11.22
N GLY A 127 -13.21 -2.75 -10.87
CA GLY A 127 -11.85 -2.62 -11.36
C GLY A 127 -11.08 -3.93 -11.42
N ILE A 128 -9.95 -3.87 -12.09
CA ILE A 128 -8.96 -4.93 -12.14
C ILE A 128 -7.64 -4.41 -11.61
N GLY A 129 -6.90 -5.28 -10.93
CA GLY A 129 -5.60 -4.98 -10.37
C GLY A 129 -4.56 -6.01 -10.78
N TYR A 130 -3.34 -5.55 -10.90
CA TYR A 130 -2.16 -6.40 -11.03
C TYR A 130 -1.08 -5.90 -10.09
N THR A 131 -0.58 -6.78 -9.24
CA THR A 131 0.44 -6.41 -8.25
C THR A 131 1.50 -7.48 -8.18
N LYS A 132 2.76 -7.07 -8.16
CA LYS A 132 3.90 -7.95 -7.91
C LYS A 132 4.55 -7.56 -6.60
N HIS A 133 4.68 -8.52 -5.71
CA HIS A 133 5.32 -8.38 -4.41
C HIS A 133 6.63 -9.14 -4.37
N SER A 134 7.60 -8.60 -3.65
CA SER A 134 8.82 -9.30 -3.27
C SER A 134 9.07 -9.07 -1.78
N LEU A 135 9.33 -10.13 -1.08
CA LEU A 135 9.70 -10.10 0.34
C LEU A 135 10.99 -10.88 0.50
N SER A 136 12.01 -10.28 1.09
CA SER A 136 13.19 -10.99 1.55
C SER A 136 13.42 -10.74 3.04
N ILE A 137 13.81 -11.81 3.75
CA ILE A 137 14.07 -11.78 5.18
C ILE A 137 15.45 -12.39 5.40
N ASP A 138 16.29 -11.69 6.12
CA ASP A 138 17.60 -12.15 6.56
C ASP A 138 17.43 -12.86 7.91
N TRP A 139 17.31 -14.19 7.85
CA TRP A 139 17.07 -15.00 9.03
C TRP A 139 18.29 -15.07 9.96
N ASP A 140 19.50 -14.95 9.43
CA ASP A 140 20.73 -14.99 10.22
C ASP A 140 20.81 -13.77 11.15
N LYS A 141 20.44 -12.60 10.63
CA LYS A 141 20.31 -11.38 11.45
C LYS A 141 19.19 -11.48 12.48
N LEU A 142 18.05 -12.08 12.11
CA LEU A 142 16.94 -12.25 13.04
C LEU A 142 17.34 -13.21 14.17
N TYR A 143 18.02 -14.30 13.83
CA TYR A 143 18.57 -15.25 14.81
C TYR A 143 19.52 -14.55 15.80
N SER A 144 20.46 -13.75 15.29
CA SER A 144 21.40 -13.00 16.14
C SER A 144 20.70 -12.06 17.11
N ILE A 145 19.63 -11.36 16.67
CA ILE A 145 18.86 -10.47 17.53
C ILE A 145 18.13 -11.27 18.61
N VAL A 146 17.54 -12.41 18.26
CA VAL A 146 16.82 -13.24 19.24
C VAL A 146 17.78 -13.85 20.25
N SER A 147 18.93 -14.36 19.79
CA SER A 147 20.00 -14.87 20.65
C SER A 147 20.51 -13.81 21.63
N ASP A 148 20.75 -12.59 21.17
CA ASP A 148 21.20 -11.45 21.98
C ASP A 148 20.18 -11.04 23.06
N LYS A 149 18.87 -11.08 22.72
CA LYS A 149 17.80 -10.54 23.57
C LYS A 149 17.13 -11.57 24.49
N LEU A 150 17.05 -12.81 24.04
CA LEU A 150 16.33 -13.90 24.73
C LEU A 150 17.23 -15.07 25.13
N GLY A 151 18.47 -15.10 24.66
CA GLY A 151 19.45 -16.16 24.92
C GLY A 151 19.56 -17.15 23.77
N GLU A 152 20.76 -17.76 23.64
CA GLU A 152 21.11 -18.73 22.61
C GLU A 152 20.24 -19.98 22.63
N ASP A 153 19.87 -20.43 23.84
CA ASP A 153 19.02 -21.61 24.05
C ASP A 153 17.62 -21.41 23.44
N VAL A 154 17.07 -20.20 23.54
CA VAL A 154 15.77 -19.85 22.95
C VAL A 154 15.90 -19.73 21.44
N ALA A 155 16.95 -19.04 20.95
CA ALA A 155 17.18 -18.88 19.53
C ALA A 155 17.37 -20.22 18.82
N SER A 156 18.23 -21.09 19.34
CA SER A 156 18.51 -22.42 18.76
C SER A 156 17.29 -23.33 18.80
N ARG A 157 16.46 -23.25 19.83
CA ARG A 157 15.27 -24.10 19.98
C ARG A 157 14.13 -23.73 19.02
N TYR A 158 13.93 -22.44 18.79
CA TYR A 158 12.76 -21.94 18.06
C TYR A 158 13.07 -21.38 16.66
N MET A 159 14.33 -21.19 16.33
CA MET A 159 14.77 -20.60 15.06
C MET A 159 15.85 -21.43 14.32
N SER A 160 16.23 -22.60 14.82
CA SER A 160 17.25 -23.46 14.21
C SER A 160 16.91 -23.92 12.80
N GLU A 161 15.64 -24.00 12.47
CA GLU A 161 15.13 -24.32 11.15
C GLU A 161 14.50 -23.07 10.52
N GLY A 162 15.32 -22.08 10.16
CA GLY A 162 14.84 -20.98 9.32
C GLY A 162 14.32 -21.50 7.98
N PRO A 163 13.27 -20.92 7.40
CA PRO A 163 12.77 -21.37 6.12
C PRO A 163 13.85 -21.26 5.04
N ASP A 164 13.99 -22.31 4.23
CA ASP A 164 14.95 -22.42 3.11
C ASP A 164 14.85 -21.26 2.10
N THR A 165 13.75 -20.52 2.12
CA THR A 165 13.47 -19.44 1.18
C THR A 165 13.77 -18.08 1.79
N LYS A 166 14.93 -17.52 1.46
CA LYS A 166 15.33 -16.15 1.83
C LYS A 166 14.50 -15.08 1.10
N LYS A 167 13.85 -15.43 -0.02
CA LYS A 167 13.09 -14.49 -0.85
C LYS A 167 11.80 -15.12 -1.39
N ILE A 168 10.70 -14.43 -1.18
CA ILE A 168 9.38 -14.83 -1.65
C ILE A 168 8.90 -13.79 -2.64
N ASN A 169 8.60 -14.20 -3.86
CA ASN A 169 7.94 -13.38 -4.87
C ASN A 169 6.54 -13.92 -5.09
N TYR A 170 5.56 -13.03 -5.16
CA TYR A 170 4.22 -13.41 -5.57
C TYR A 170 3.60 -12.35 -6.47
N THR A 171 2.77 -12.82 -7.38
CA THR A 171 2.00 -11.99 -8.30
C THR A 171 0.53 -12.14 -7.97
N ASP A 172 -0.20 -11.05 -8.02
CA ASP A 172 -1.61 -10.98 -7.72
C ASP A 172 -2.34 -10.36 -8.90
N ILE A 173 -3.39 -11.03 -9.37
CA ILE A 173 -4.38 -10.49 -10.30
C ILE A 173 -5.70 -10.42 -9.55
N SER A 174 -6.31 -9.25 -9.50
CA SER A 174 -7.50 -9.03 -8.69
C SER A 174 -8.65 -8.40 -9.47
N LEU A 175 -9.86 -8.78 -9.08
CA LEU A 175 -11.10 -8.13 -9.47
C LEU A 175 -11.65 -7.40 -8.26
N SER A 176 -11.93 -6.10 -8.41
CA SER A 176 -12.40 -5.26 -7.32
C SER A 176 -13.78 -4.70 -7.58
N GLY A 177 -14.54 -4.54 -6.49
CA GLY A 177 -15.80 -3.82 -6.46
C GLY A 177 -15.84 -2.88 -5.27
N GLY A 178 -16.50 -1.74 -5.42
CA GLY A 178 -16.55 -0.77 -4.35
C GLY A 178 -17.57 0.31 -4.56
N TYR A 179 -17.59 1.24 -3.60
CA TYR A 179 -18.42 2.43 -3.66
C TYR A 179 -17.65 3.64 -3.18
N ALA A 180 -17.86 4.76 -3.85
CA ALA A 180 -17.30 6.05 -3.48
C ALA A 180 -18.41 7.09 -3.35
N TYR A 181 -18.26 7.99 -2.38
CA TYR A 181 -19.20 9.07 -2.15
C TYR A 181 -18.46 10.38 -1.89
N ASN A 182 -18.89 11.43 -2.60
CA ASN A 182 -18.45 12.80 -2.42
C ASN A 182 -19.58 13.61 -1.78
N TRP A 183 -19.33 14.10 -0.59
CA TRP A 183 -20.23 14.96 0.13
C TRP A 183 -19.79 16.42 0.02
N VAL A 184 -20.57 17.22 -0.71
CA VAL A 184 -20.39 18.68 -0.80
C VAL A 184 -21.22 19.31 0.32
N PHE A 185 -20.58 19.70 1.40
CA PHE A 185 -21.25 20.15 2.63
C PHE A 185 -21.20 21.68 2.83
N ALA A 186 -20.32 22.37 2.10
CA ALA A 186 -20.24 23.83 2.14
C ALA A 186 -19.69 24.39 0.81
N HIS A 187 -19.70 25.70 0.66
CA HIS A 187 -19.17 26.36 -0.52
C HIS A 187 -17.68 26.02 -0.70
N ASN A 188 -17.35 25.39 -1.84
CA ASN A 188 -16.00 24.93 -2.18
C ASN A 188 -15.43 23.79 -1.29
N TRP A 189 -16.21 23.22 -0.37
CA TRP A 189 -15.79 22.13 0.47
C TRP A 189 -16.38 20.79 0.03
N LEU A 190 -15.53 19.78 -0.03
CA LEU A 190 -15.89 18.42 -0.39
C LEU A 190 -15.19 17.44 0.57
N ALA A 191 -16.00 16.55 1.16
CA ALA A 191 -15.49 15.36 1.84
C ALA A 191 -15.75 14.14 0.98
N ALA A 192 -14.77 13.25 0.89
CA ALA A 192 -14.86 12.06 0.06
C ALA A 192 -14.51 10.81 0.87
N ILE A 193 -15.26 9.75 0.60
CA ILE A 193 -14.95 8.40 1.08
C ILE A 193 -15.05 7.43 -0.10
N SER A 194 -14.13 6.50 -0.18
CA SER A 194 -14.15 5.41 -1.15
C SER A 194 -13.68 4.14 -0.49
N LEU A 195 -14.47 3.06 -0.61
CA LEU A 195 -14.17 1.75 -0.10
C LEU A 195 -14.30 0.74 -1.23
N SER A 196 -13.28 -0.09 -1.42
CA SER A 196 -13.27 -1.16 -2.41
C SER A 196 -12.71 -2.43 -1.78
N ALA A 197 -13.35 -3.55 -2.10
CA ALA A 197 -12.86 -4.88 -1.80
C ALA A 197 -12.43 -5.55 -3.11
N ALA A 198 -11.37 -6.33 -3.07
CA ALA A 198 -10.86 -7.05 -4.22
C ALA A 198 -10.68 -8.53 -3.88
N ILE A 199 -11.08 -9.38 -4.79
CA ILE A 199 -10.75 -10.80 -4.77
C ILE A 199 -9.56 -10.99 -5.69
N GLY A 200 -8.43 -11.37 -5.10
CA GLY A 200 -7.18 -11.59 -5.80
C GLY A 200 -6.83 -13.06 -5.93
N TYR A 201 -6.36 -13.45 -7.11
CA TYR A 201 -5.70 -14.74 -7.33
C TYR A 201 -4.19 -14.55 -7.27
N LYS A 202 -3.55 -15.21 -6.30
CA LYS A 202 -2.12 -15.04 -6.01
C LYS A 202 -1.33 -16.30 -6.39
N GLY A 203 -0.36 -16.10 -7.28
CA GLY A 203 0.65 -17.11 -7.60
C GLY A 203 1.99 -16.76 -6.97
N ALA A 204 2.59 -17.69 -6.24
CA ALA A 204 3.92 -17.53 -5.67
C ALA A 204 4.95 -18.23 -6.55
N SER A 205 6.07 -17.55 -6.84
CA SER A 205 7.25 -18.17 -7.41
C SER A 205 8.40 -18.14 -6.40
N SER A 206 9.02 -19.27 -6.17
CA SER A 206 10.27 -19.38 -5.43
C SER A 206 11.44 -19.05 -6.36
N GLU A 207 12.62 -18.78 -5.80
CA GLU A 207 13.83 -18.41 -6.55
C GLU A 207 14.28 -19.47 -7.59
N LYS A 208 13.75 -20.71 -7.48
CA LYS A 208 14.03 -21.83 -8.39
C LYS A 208 13.09 -21.93 -9.60
N ASP A 209 11.93 -21.27 -9.57
CA ASP A 209 10.92 -21.37 -10.63
C ASP A 209 10.67 -20.00 -11.25
N ASN A 210 11.15 -19.81 -12.47
CA ASN A 210 10.82 -18.64 -13.31
C ASN A 210 9.37 -18.67 -13.85
N GLU A 211 8.45 -19.30 -13.13
CA GLU A 211 7.08 -19.47 -13.63
C GLU A 211 6.23 -18.21 -13.43
N ILE A 212 5.95 -17.58 -14.55
CA ILE A 212 4.78 -16.75 -14.78
C ILE A 212 3.55 -17.57 -14.42
N LEU A 213 2.59 -16.95 -13.68
CA LEU A 213 1.29 -17.51 -13.27
C LEU A 213 0.86 -18.72 -14.13
N ASN A 214 1.06 -19.92 -13.60
CA ASN A 214 0.67 -21.11 -14.30
C ASN A 214 -0.80 -21.40 -13.93
N PHE A 215 -1.74 -21.01 -14.79
CA PHE A 215 -3.18 -21.26 -14.60
C PHE A 215 -3.54 -22.77 -14.68
N ARG A 216 -2.56 -23.62 -14.95
CA ARG A 216 -2.75 -25.07 -14.97
C ARG A 216 -3.01 -25.68 -13.58
N ASP A 217 -2.46 -25.07 -12.53
CA ASP A 217 -2.62 -25.51 -11.14
C ASP A 217 -3.57 -24.59 -10.35
N PHE A 218 -4.78 -24.41 -10.91
CA PHE A 218 -5.81 -23.59 -10.27
C PHE A 218 -6.19 -24.18 -8.92
N SER A 219 -5.96 -23.38 -7.85
CA SER A 219 -6.31 -23.77 -6.48
C SER A 219 -7.13 -22.69 -5.80
N PHE A 220 -8.24 -23.08 -5.18
CA PHE A 220 -9.07 -22.18 -4.38
C PHE A 220 -8.34 -21.58 -3.17
N HIS A 221 -7.26 -22.21 -2.71
CA HIS A 221 -6.40 -21.69 -1.63
C HIS A 221 -5.62 -20.44 -2.01
N ASN A 222 -5.52 -20.13 -3.29
CA ASN A 222 -4.80 -18.97 -3.80
C ASN A 222 -5.67 -17.69 -3.87
N PHE A 223 -6.96 -17.80 -3.52
CA PHE A 223 -7.83 -16.62 -3.44
C PHE A 223 -7.65 -15.89 -2.12
N ASN A 224 -7.54 -14.59 -2.22
CA ASN A 224 -7.40 -13.70 -1.08
C ASN A 224 -8.32 -12.49 -1.22
N LEU A 225 -8.70 -11.94 -0.07
CA LEU A 225 -9.51 -10.74 0.00
C LEU A 225 -8.60 -9.56 0.35
N ASP A 226 -8.53 -8.59 -0.53
CA ASP A 226 -7.78 -7.36 -0.35
C ASP A 226 -8.74 -6.18 -0.27
N GLY A 227 -8.29 -5.06 0.29
CA GLY A 227 -9.12 -3.88 0.47
C GLY A 227 -8.37 -2.59 0.22
N VAL A 228 -9.08 -1.59 -0.30
CA VAL A 228 -8.57 -0.23 -0.46
C VAL A 228 -9.58 0.77 0.08
N GLY A 229 -9.15 1.57 1.04
CA GLY A 229 -9.90 2.70 1.58
C GLY A 229 -9.25 4.02 1.19
N ARG A 230 -10.06 5.01 0.80
CA ARG A 230 -9.59 6.37 0.54
C ARG A 230 -10.51 7.36 1.24
N LEU A 231 -9.90 8.36 1.85
CA LEU A 231 -10.58 9.49 2.49
C LEU A 231 -10.02 10.78 1.91
N GLY A 232 -10.85 11.79 1.78
CA GLY A 232 -10.43 13.11 1.33
C GLY A 232 -11.26 14.22 1.95
N LEU A 233 -10.62 15.32 2.30
CA LEU A 233 -11.27 16.57 2.65
C LEU A 233 -10.57 17.67 1.87
N VAL A 234 -11.33 18.38 1.04
CA VAL A 234 -10.80 19.31 0.05
C VAL A 234 -11.55 20.63 0.10
N TRP A 235 -10.84 21.73 0.12
CA TRP A 235 -11.34 23.03 -0.26
C TRP A 235 -10.76 23.43 -1.60
N ASN A 236 -11.59 23.82 -2.57
CA ASN A 236 -11.16 24.17 -3.92
C ASN A 236 -12.04 25.26 -4.51
N ASN A 237 -11.47 26.44 -4.77
CA ASN A 237 -12.16 27.57 -5.40
C ASN A 237 -11.82 27.75 -6.89
N MET A 238 -11.32 26.71 -7.55
CA MET A 238 -10.83 26.67 -8.93
C MET A 238 -9.47 27.32 -9.16
N LYS A 239 -9.02 28.22 -8.31
CA LYS A 239 -7.70 28.87 -8.41
C LYS A 239 -6.73 28.28 -7.37
N TRP A 240 -7.16 28.25 -6.13
CA TRP A 240 -6.41 27.64 -5.02
C TRP A 240 -7.13 26.41 -4.53
N TYR A 241 -6.39 25.44 -4.09
CA TYR A 241 -6.93 24.28 -3.39
C TYR A 241 -5.99 23.84 -2.27
N TYR A 242 -6.57 23.32 -1.22
CA TYR A 242 -5.86 22.67 -0.14
C TYR A 242 -6.72 21.54 0.43
N GLY A 243 -6.05 20.58 1.05
CA GLY A 243 -6.79 19.48 1.62
C GLY A 243 -5.92 18.45 2.30
N ILE A 244 -6.60 17.45 2.81
CA ILE A 244 -6.02 16.25 3.37
C ILE A 244 -6.60 15.05 2.65
N SER A 245 -5.77 14.08 2.35
CA SER A 245 -6.21 12.78 1.85
C SER A 245 -5.49 11.65 2.57
N ALA A 246 -6.18 10.53 2.71
CA ALA A 246 -5.62 9.32 3.25
C ALA A 246 -5.95 8.15 2.33
N ILE A 247 -5.00 7.25 2.17
CA ILE A 247 -5.15 5.99 1.44
C ILE A 247 -4.67 4.85 2.33
N PHE A 248 -5.44 3.78 2.37
CA PHE A 248 -5.12 2.56 3.12
C PHE A 248 -5.31 1.36 2.20
N HIS A 249 -4.30 0.50 2.17
CA HIS A 249 -4.33 -0.77 1.45
C HIS A 249 -4.16 -1.91 2.44
N THR A 250 -4.95 -2.96 2.27
CA THR A 250 -4.78 -4.22 3.00
C THR A 250 -4.61 -5.33 2.00
N TYR A 251 -3.54 -6.09 2.13
CA TYR A 251 -3.24 -7.25 1.32
C TYR A 251 -3.07 -8.46 2.23
N ASN A 252 -3.83 -9.49 1.97
CA ASN A 252 -3.75 -10.74 2.68
C ASN A 252 -3.09 -11.80 1.79
N TYR A 253 -2.15 -12.53 2.33
CA TYR A 253 -1.57 -13.69 1.66
C TYR A 253 -1.49 -14.86 2.62
N ARG A 254 -2.01 -16.00 2.21
CA ARG A 254 -2.00 -17.23 2.99
C ARG A 254 -1.57 -18.39 2.11
N LYS A 255 -0.53 -19.10 2.53
CA LYS A 255 -0.09 -20.39 2.00
C LYS A 255 0.05 -21.36 3.16
N SER A 256 0.06 -22.68 2.92
CA SER A 256 0.05 -23.71 3.95
C SER A 256 1.10 -23.53 5.07
N GLN A 257 2.24 -22.95 4.76
CA GLN A 257 3.35 -22.73 5.71
C GLN A 257 3.61 -21.26 6.06
N PHE A 258 2.93 -20.31 5.42
CA PHE A 258 3.20 -18.90 5.58
C PHE A 258 1.95 -18.04 5.42
N ARG A 259 1.73 -17.16 6.39
CA ARG A 259 0.66 -16.15 6.35
C ARG A 259 1.26 -14.77 6.53
N THR A 260 0.93 -13.85 5.63
CA THR A 260 1.27 -12.44 5.80
C THR A 260 0.03 -11.56 5.60
N ASN A 261 -0.13 -10.60 6.48
CA ASN A 261 -1.07 -9.51 6.34
C ASN A 261 -0.25 -8.23 6.22
N THR A 262 -0.33 -7.58 5.09
CA THR A 262 0.36 -6.33 4.85
C THR A 262 -0.67 -5.21 4.82
N THR A 263 -0.57 -4.28 5.76
CA THR A 263 -1.37 -3.06 5.75
C THR A 263 -0.44 -1.88 5.64
N PHE A 264 -0.69 -1.02 4.68
CA PHE A 264 0.05 0.21 4.52
C PHE A 264 -0.87 1.34 4.06
N GLY A 265 -0.46 2.55 4.33
CA GLY A 265 -1.22 3.73 3.93
C GLY A 265 -0.38 4.97 4.05
N ASN A 266 -0.91 6.05 3.53
CA ASN A 266 -0.34 7.37 3.68
C ASN A 266 -1.43 8.40 3.99
N ILE A 267 -1.01 9.49 4.61
CA ILE A 267 -1.82 10.68 4.81
C ILE A 267 -1.05 11.82 4.18
N ASN A 268 -1.72 12.54 3.28
CA ASN A 268 -1.14 13.66 2.55
C ASN A 268 -1.85 14.95 2.93
N LEU A 269 -1.09 15.97 3.26
CA LEU A 269 -1.51 17.35 3.33
C LEU A 269 -0.99 18.06 2.09
N TYR A 270 -1.84 18.80 1.42
CA TYR A 270 -1.45 19.48 0.19
C TYR A 270 -2.07 20.86 0.05
N ILE A 271 -1.34 21.72 -0.63
CA ILE A 271 -1.79 23.01 -1.12
C ILE A 271 -1.35 23.15 -2.56
N GLY A 272 -2.18 23.72 -3.39
CA GLY A 272 -1.84 23.90 -4.79
C GLY A 272 -2.57 25.04 -5.44
N PHE A 273 -2.11 25.36 -6.64
CA PHE A 273 -2.61 26.45 -7.45
C PHE A 273 -2.81 25.99 -8.90
N ASN A 274 -3.95 26.32 -9.47
CA ASN A 274 -4.28 25.98 -10.86
C ASN A 274 -3.86 27.11 -11.79
N PHE A 275 -2.94 26.82 -12.72
CA PHE A 275 -2.40 27.80 -13.66
C PHE A 275 -3.23 27.97 -14.93
N GLY A 276 -4.21 27.10 -15.21
CA GLY A 276 -4.99 27.08 -16.43
C GLY A 276 -6.41 27.60 -16.25
N ARG A 277 -7.05 28.05 -17.34
CA ARG A 277 -8.49 28.23 -17.36
C ARG A 277 -9.15 26.86 -17.32
N MET A 278 -9.80 26.54 -16.22
CA MET A 278 -10.73 25.40 -16.20
C MET A 278 -11.95 25.78 -17.07
N LYS A 279 -12.21 24.94 -18.06
CA LYS A 279 -13.44 25.03 -18.85
C LYS A 279 -14.58 24.37 -18.10
#